data_371272ff03e9633267f23463d5da1531
#
_entry.id   371272ff03e9633267f23463d5da1531
#
_cell.length_a   1.000
_cell.length_b   1.000
_cell.length_c   1.000
_cell.angle_alpha   90.00
_cell.angle_beta   90.00
_cell.angle_gamma   90.00
#
_symmetry.space_group_name_H-M   'P 1'
#
loop_
_entity.id
_entity.type
_entity.pdbx_description
1 polymer ?
#
loop_
_entity_poly.entity_id
_entity_poly.type
_entity_poly.pdbx_seq_one_letter_code
_entity_poly.pdbx_strand_id
1 'polypeptide(L)'
;VKRAIFLGESLKWPTDGQEIPLKVRQIFTGPNIPRPQVALAPHLARQLLLDRPNGSTLACTLDGETQRFALDRLHHHLLPLRSQNVRDGAILIVENRTGEVLAYGSDSGEPASGRFVDGVQAKRQAGSALKPFLYALAFDERILTPASQLDDSPLDVAVFGGLYHPRNYESQFQGLVPVRVALASSLNVPAVRALSLVGTEAFLNRLRHLGIKALDESADFYGPALALGSADVSLWELVNAYRTLANGGEWSELRLTFEKTPLSPRKKVFSPQAAFMISDILSDREARSITFGLENPLATRFWAAAKTGTSKDMRDNWCIGYSPKYTVGVWVGNFSGEPMWNVSGISGAAPVWVEVMNWLPRNGAPARREPPPRLVREKIIFSHGSVSPREEWFIQGTESVLLEDKGGSYHQRILYPPPGTVFALDPDIPRDLQKIFFTMQTPQKAVRWVLNGSELPSLGKATPWTPKAGKYHLALMDGEGQTLDSVHFEVRGASVDPPQEEGEALVQGE
;
A
#
# COMPACT_ATOMS: atom_id res chain seq x y z
N VAL A 1 -36.98 -20.42 9.66
CA VAL A 1 -37.95 -19.98 8.67
C VAL A 1 -37.30 -19.09 7.60
N LYS A 2 -36.47 -18.11 7.96
CA LYS A 2 -35.77 -17.24 6.97
C LYS A 2 -34.75 -17.96 6.06
N ARG A 3 -34.24 -19.15 6.43
CA ARG A 3 -33.30 -19.94 5.62
C ARG A 3 -33.95 -20.86 4.57
N ALA A 4 -35.24 -21.16 4.70
CA ALA A 4 -35.97 -22.00 3.75
C ALA A 4 -36.39 -21.24 2.47
N ILE A 5 -36.30 -19.91 2.45
CA ILE A 5 -36.75 -19.05 1.34
C ILE A 5 -35.71 -18.99 0.20
N PHE A 6 -34.50 -19.56 0.35
CA PHE A 6 -33.42 -19.50 -0.65
C PHE A 6 -33.33 -20.71 -1.59
N LEU A 7 -34.26 -21.64 -1.53
CA LEU A 7 -34.42 -22.70 -2.55
C LEU A 7 -35.47 -22.23 -3.56
N GLY A 8 -35.00 -21.56 -4.60
CA GLY A 8 -35.71 -20.84 -5.64
C GLY A 8 -36.88 -21.56 -6.34
N GLU A 9 -37.95 -21.79 -5.63
CA GLU A 9 -39.29 -21.88 -6.19
C GLU A 9 -40.14 -20.89 -5.45
N SER A 10 -40.95 -20.11 -6.21
CA SER A 10 -41.93 -19.21 -5.69
C SER A 10 -42.99 -19.99 -4.91
N LEU A 11 -42.74 -20.33 -3.66
CA LEU A 11 -43.74 -20.79 -2.73
C LEU A 11 -44.73 -19.63 -2.53
N LYS A 12 -45.88 -19.67 -3.25
CA LYS A 12 -47.02 -18.86 -2.88
C LYS A 12 -47.38 -19.26 -1.43
N TRP A 13 -47.21 -18.36 -0.50
CA TRP A 13 -47.56 -18.56 0.88
C TRP A 13 -49.09 -18.74 0.99
N PRO A 14 -49.59 -19.82 1.67
CA PRO A 14 -50.99 -19.92 1.98
C PRO A 14 -51.37 -18.76 2.89
N THR A 15 -52.49 -18.15 2.64
CA THR A 15 -53.02 -17.02 3.44
C THR A 15 -53.53 -17.44 4.83
N ASP A 16 -53.59 -18.74 5.10
CA ASP A 16 -54.07 -19.28 6.37
C ASP A 16 -52.93 -19.81 7.21
N GLY A 17 -52.69 -19.16 8.35
CA GLY A 17 -51.54 -19.41 9.23
C GLY A 17 -51.45 -20.82 9.86
N GLN A 18 -52.39 -21.73 9.60
CA GLN A 18 -52.40 -23.09 10.17
C GLN A 18 -51.68 -24.15 9.36
N GLU A 19 -51.46 -23.95 8.05
CA GLU A 19 -50.74 -24.94 7.19
C GLU A 19 -49.21 -24.81 7.22
N ILE A 20 -48.71 -23.69 7.67
CA ILE A 20 -47.25 -23.42 7.67
C ILE A 20 -46.47 -24.38 8.59
N PRO A 21 -46.90 -24.71 9.81
CA PRO A 21 -46.20 -25.62 10.70
C PRO A 21 -46.08 -27.05 10.12
N LEU A 22 -47.11 -27.52 9.42
CA LEU A 22 -47.14 -28.88 8.88
C LEU A 22 -46.20 -29.03 7.68
N LYS A 23 -46.20 -28.08 6.77
CA LYS A 23 -45.29 -28.08 5.61
C LYS A 23 -43.81 -27.87 6.02
N VAL A 24 -43.58 -27.01 7.01
CA VAL A 24 -42.22 -26.84 7.57
C VAL A 24 -41.80 -28.14 8.27
N ARG A 25 -42.67 -28.79 9.01
CA ARG A 25 -42.37 -30.08 9.66
C ARG A 25 -42.13 -31.20 8.62
N GLN A 26 -42.88 -31.26 7.52
CA GLN A 26 -42.65 -32.22 6.41
C GLN A 26 -41.31 -31.99 5.69
N ILE A 27 -40.88 -30.73 5.51
CA ILE A 27 -39.58 -30.40 4.92
C ILE A 27 -38.43 -30.87 5.84
N PHE A 28 -38.62 -30.81 7.18
CA PHE A 28 -37.58 -31.18 8.12
C PHE A 28 -37.64 -32.63 8.64
N THR A 29 -38.70 -33.37 8.40
CA THR A 29 -38.84 -34.76 8.85
C THR A 29 -38.92 -35.79 7.69
N GLY A 30 -38.91 -35.34 6.43
CA GLY A 30 -38.91 -36.23 5.27
C GLY A 30 -37.59 -36.92 5.05
N PRO A 31 -37.56 -38.09 4.39
CA PRO A 31 -36.33 -38.84 4.10
C PRO A 31 -35.33 -38.12 3.18
N ASN A 32 -35.73 -37.00 2.56
CA ASN A 32 -34.94 -36.15 1.70
C ASN A 32 -34.70 -34.78 2.33
N ILE A 33 -34.31 -34.71 3.62
CA ILE A 33 -33.84 -33.44 4.19
C ILE A 33 -32.61 -33.02 3.38
N PRO A 34 -32.64 -31.92 2.58
CA PRO A 34 -31.42 -31.40 2.00
C PRO A 34 -30.48 -31.06 3.16
N ARG A 35 -29.43 -31.86 3.32
CA ARG A 35 -28.35 -31.44 4.26
C ARG A 35 -27.95 -30.05 3.80
N PRO A 36 -27.87 -29.05 4.69
CA PRO A 36 -27.40 -27.74 4.31
C PRO A 36 -26.01 -27.93 3.72
N GLN A 37 -25.93 -27.94 2.40
CA GLN A 37 -24.63 -27.93 1.71
C GLN A 37 -24.00 -26.60 2.08
N VAL A 38 -22.83 -26.65 2.69
CA VAL A 38 -22.03 -25.45 2.97
C VAL A 38 -21.74 -24.80 1.61
N ALA A 39 -22.33 -23.65 1.36
CA ALA A 39 -22.07 -22.88 0.14
C ALA A 39 -20.65 -22.32 0.24
N LEU A 40 -19.69 -22.98 -0.42
CA LEU A 40 -18.28 -22.63 -0.35
C LEU A 40 -17.93 -21.35 -1.13
N ALA A 41 -18.69 -21.01 -2.17
CA ALA A 41 -18.46 -19.85 -3.03
C ALA A 41 -19.77 -19.21 -3.49
N PRO A 42 -20.61 -18.67 -2.59
CA PRO A 42 -21.96 -18.20 -2.93
C PRO A 42 -21.95 -17.01 -3.90
N HIS A 43 -21.00 -16.08 -3.78
CA HIS A 43 -20.86 -14.92 -4.66
C HIS A 43 -20.50 -15.37 -6.09
N LEU A 44 -19.52 -16.25 -6.22
CA LEU A 44 -19.13 -16.81 -7.51
C LEU A 44 -20.25 -17.62 -8.15
N ALA A 45 -20.91 -18.49 -7.38
CA ALA A 45 -22.04 -19.27 -7.87
C ALA A 45 -23.17 -18.38 -8.40
N ARG A 46 -23.49 -17.32 -7.69
CA ARG A 46 -24.48 -16.33 -8.14
C ARG A 46 -24.06 -15.67 -9.44
N GLN A 47 -22.81 -15.24 -9.57
CA GLN A 47 -22.28 -14.62 -10.77
C GLN A 47 -22.34 -15.56 -11.99
N LEU A 48 -21.89 -16.81 -11.83
CA LEU A 48 -21.80 -17.78 -12.94
C LEU A 48 -23.16 -18.34 -13.37
N LEU A 49 -24.17 -18.30 -12.50
CA LEU A 49 -25.50 -18.87 -12.75
C LEU A 49 -26.57 -17.82 -13.05
N LEU A 50 -26.24 -16.52 -13.00
CA LEU A 50 -27.21 -15.43 -13.13
C LEU A 50 -28.04 -15.51 -14.41
N ASP A 51 -27.41 -15.82 -15.54
CA ASP A 51 -28.04 -15.88 -16.86
C ASP A 51 -28.33 -17.30 -17.34
N ARG A 52 -28.30 -18.31 -16.44
CA ARG A 52 -28.53 -19.70 -16.76
C ARG A 52 -29.91 -20.17 -16.28
N PRO A 53 -30.53 -21.15 -16.96
CA PRO A 53 -31.78 -21.74 -16.50
C PRO A 53 -31.67 -22.30 -15.06
N ASN A 54 -32.75 -22.25 -14.32
CA ASN A 54 -32.83 -22.86 -12.99
C ASN A 54 -32.46 -24.36 -13.03
N GLY A 55 -31.68 -24.80 -12.05
CA GLY A 55 -31.18 -26.18 -11.99
C GLY A 55 -29.94 -26.46 -12.84
N SER A 56 -29.36 -25.46 -13.52
CA SER A 56 -28.12 -25.63 -14.27
C SER A 56 -26.95 -26.03 -13.35
N THR A 57 -26.13 -26.96 -13.86
CA THR A 57 -24.85 -27.34 -13.22
C THR A 57 -23.71 -26.87 -14.08
N LEU A 58 -22.74 -26.20 -13.47
CA LEU A 58 -21.55 -25.67 -14.14
C LEU A 58 -20.28 -26.16 -13.42
N ALA A 59 -19.36 -26.77 -14.18
CA ALA A 59 -18.04 -27.13 -13.69
C ALA A 59 -17.15 -25.86 -13.65
N CYS A 60 -16.64 -25.52 -12.48
CA CYS A 60 -15.73 -24.40 -12.28
C CYS A 60 -14.32 -24.87 -11.94
N THR A 61 -13.36 -23.96 -12.01
CA THR A 61 -11.93 -24.22 -11.76
C THR A 61 -11.56 -24.29 -10.28
N LEU A 62 -12.51 -24.00 -9.37
CA LEU A 62 -12.25 -24.04 -7.95
C LEU A 62 -11.81 -25.43 -7.49
N ASP A 63 -10.72 -25.47 -6.71
CA ASP A 63 -10.31 -26.68 -5.99
C ASP A 63 -10.95 -26.69 -4.60
N GLY A 64 -11.80 -27.69 -4.36
CA GLY A 64 -12.63 -27.72 -3.16
C GLY A 64 -11.84 -27.79 -1.84
N GLU A 65 -10.64 -28.35 -1.85
CA GLU A 65 -9.77 -28.42 -0.68
C GLU A 65 -9.07 -27.08 -0.43
N THR A 66 -8.54 -26.48 -1.50
CA THR A 66 -7.95 -25.15 -1.50
C THR A 66 -8.97 -24.08 -1.05
N GLN A 67 -10.20 -24.17 -1.56
CA GLN A 67 -11.30 -23.28 -1.21
C GLN A 67 -11.63 -23.34 0.28
N ARG A 68 -11.79 -24.57 0.83
CA ARG A 68 -12.09 -24.72 2.27
C ARG A 68 -10.96 -24.22 3.15
N PHE A 69 -9.72 -24.59 2.81
CA PHE A 69 -8.56 -24.13 3.58
C PHE A 69 -8.44 -22.62 3.57
N ALA A 70 -8.57 -21.98 2.40
CA ALA A 70 -8.47 -20.54 2.26
C ALA A 70 -9.52 -19.80 3.10
N LEU A 71 -10.78 -20.24 3.06
CA LEU A 71 -11.87 -19.66 3.84
C LEU A 71 -11.68 -19.88 5.35
N ASP A 72 -11.24 -21.05 5.74
CA ASP A 72 -10.98 -21.37 7.15
C ASP A 72 -9.87 -20.50 7.72
N ARG A 73 -8.77 -20.32 6.99
CA ARG A 73 -7.68 -19.44 7.42
C ARG A 73 -8.11 -17.98 7.47
N LEU A 74 -8.85 -17.51 6.47
CA LEU A 74 -9.39 -16.15 6.47
C LEU A 74 -10.27 -15.92 7.70
N HIS A 75 -11.21 -16.81 7.95
CA HIS A 75 -12.10 -16.74 9.12
C HIS A 75 -11.32 -16.75 10.44
N HIS A 76 -10.37 -17.67 10.58
CA HIS A 76 -9.55 -17.82 11.79
C HIS A 76 -8.79 -16.54 12.13
N HIS A 77 -8.19 -15.87 11.15
CA HIS A 77 -7.43 -14.65 11.37
C HIS A 77 -8.30 -13.40 11.55
N LEU A 78 -9.54 -13.37 11.02
CA LEU A 78 -10.45 -12.26 11.25
C LEU A 78 -11.02 -12.24 12.66
N LEU A 79 -11.19 -13.39 13.32
CA LEU A 79 -11.79 -13.49 14.65
C LEU A 79 -11.10 -12.61 15.71
N PRO A 80 -9.78 -12.69 15.92
CA PRO A 80 -9.10 -11.89 16.94
C PRO A 80 -9.06 -10.39 16.59
N LEU A 81 -9.14 -10.04 15.29
CA LEU A 81 -9.11 -8.66 14.83
C LEU A 81 -10.43 -7.90 15.02
N ARG A 82 -11.50 -8.57 15.45
CA ARG A 82 -12.80 -7.93 15.73
C ARG A 82 -12.72 -6.82 16.78
N SER A 83 -11.85 -6.97 17.78
CA SER A 83 -11.59 -5.94 18.78
C SER A 83 -10.92 -4.68 18.21
N GLN A 84 -10.35 -4.78 17.01
CA GLN A 84 -9.71 -3.69 16.28
C GLN A 84 -10.58 -3.14 15.13
N ASN A 85 -11.90 -3.32 15.22
CA ASN A 85 -12.88 -2.92 14.22
C ASN A 85 -12.63 -3.53 12.84
N VAL A 86 -12.26 -4.81 12.78
CA VAL A 86 -12.13 -5.59 11.53
C VAL A 86 -13.28 -6.57 11.43
N ARG A 87 -14.04 -6.54 10.33
CA ARG A 87 -15.26 -7.34 10.17
C ARG A 87 -15.27 -8.21 8.93
N ASP A 88 -14.56 -7.80 7.89
CA ASP A 88 -14.66 -8.42 6.57
C ASP A 88 -13.28 -8.76 6.00
N GLY A 89 -13.24 -9.75 5.14
CA GLY A 89 -12.06 -10.13 4.40
C GLY A 89 -12.38 -10.85 3.09
N ALA A 90 -11.44 -10.86 2.17
CA ALA A 90 -11.55 -11.59 0.92
C ALA A 90 -10.22 -12.25 0.54
N ILE A 91 -10.31 -13.38 -0.16
CA ILE A 91 -9.16 -14.15 -0.64
C ILE A 91 -9.40 -14.63 -2.07
N LEU A 92 -8.34 -14.55 -2.87
CA LEU A 92 -8.31 -15.07 -4.24
C LEU A 92 -6.99 -15.82 -4.47
N ILE A 93 -7.08 -17.05 -4.99
CA ILE A 93 -5.93 -17.90 -5.30
C ILE A 93 -6.01 -18.31 -6.76
N VAL A 94 -4.90 -18.11 -7.48
CA VAL A 94 -4.82 -18.35 -8.93
C VAL A 94 -3.58 -19.17 -9.27
N GLU A 95 -3.71 -20.13 -10.18
CA GLU A 95 -2.59 -20.81 -10.81
C GLU A 95 -1.99 -19.93 -11.91
N ASN A 96 -0.69 -19.66 -11.84
CA ASN A 96 -0.05 -18.64 -12.69
C ASN A 96 -0.10 -18.97 -14.18
N ARG A 97 0.21 -20.21 -14.53
CA ARG A 97 0.36 -20.62 -15.92
C ARG A 97 -0.96 -20.63 -16.69
N THR A 98 -2.02 -21.18 -16.08
CA THR A 98 -3.33 -21.35 -16.72
C THR A 98 -4.28 -20.18 -16.49
N GLY A 99 -4.10 -19.43 -15.40
CA GLY A 99 -5.02 -18.40 -14.92
C GLY A 99 -6.25 -18.98 -14.23
N GLU A 100 -6.28 -20.28 -13.94
CA GLU A 100 -7.38 -20.93 -13.23
C GLU A 100 -7.48 -20.41 -11.80
N VAL A 101 -8.68 -20.00 -11.42
CA VAL A 101 -9.00 -19.57 -10.06
C VAL A 101 -9.26 -20.83 -9.24
N LEU A 102 -8.42 -21.05 -8.23
CA LEU A 102 -8.49 -22.24 -7.36
C LEU A 102 -9.28 -21.98 -6.07
N ALA A 103 -9.30 -20.73 -5.60
CA ALA A 103 -10.16 -20.30 -4.50
C ALA A 103 -10.65 -18.87 -4.72
N TYR A 104 -11.90 -18.64 -4.36
CA TYR A 104 -12.61 -17.37 -4.49
C TYR A 104 -13.55 -17.21 -3.31
N GLY A 105 -13.25 -16.31 -2.38
CA GLY A 105 -14.07 -16.18 -1.20
C GLY A 105 -14.01 -14.84 -0.52
N SER A 106 -15.12 -14.54 0.16
CA SER A 106 -15.23 -13.46 1.12
C SER A 106 -15.73 -14.05 2.43
N ASP A 107 -15.15 -13.65 3.53
CA ASP A 107 -15.70 -13.90 4.86
C ASP A 107 -16.15 -12.57 5.47
N SER A 108 -17.39 -12.59 5.89
CA SER A 108 -17.98 -11.52 6.65
C SER A 108 -18.48 -12.15 7.95
N GLY A 109 -17.66 -12.05 9.01
CA GLY A 109 -18.02 -12.57 10.32
C GLY A 109 -19.40 -12.07 10.81
N GLU A 110 -19.90 -12.56 11.94
CA GLU A 110 -21.07 -11.95 12.58
C GLU A 110 -20.60 -10.90 13.61
N PRO A 111 -21.09 -9.65 13.56
CA PRO A 111 -21.93 -8.99 12.56
C PRO A 111 -21.14 -8.44 11.38
N ALA A 112 -21.43 -8.92 10.19
CA ALA A 112 -20.81 -8.44 8.95
C ALA A 112 -21.27 -7.01 8.62
N SER A 113 -20.36 -6.18 8.15
CA SER A 113 -20.68 -4.84 7.67
C SER A 113 -21.34 -4.86 6.28
N GLY A 114 -21.13 -5.93 5.50
CA GLY A 114 -21.70 -6.09 4.15
C GLY A 114 -21.79 -7.54 3.68
N ARG A 115 -22.63 -8.36 4.32
CA ARG A 115 -22.76 -9.81 4.10
C ARG A 115 -22.97 -10.26 2.64
N PHE A 116 -23.52 -9.39 1.80
CA PHE A 116 -23.83 -9.69 0.41
C PHE A 116 -22.84 -9.07 -0.57
N VAL A 117 -21.82 -8.37 -0.07
CA VAL A 117 -20.78 -7.76 -0.91
C VAL A 117 -19.83 -8.85 -1.38
N ASP A 118 -19.56 -8.89 -2.68
CA ASP A 118 -18.50 -9.71 -3.23
C ASP A 118 -17.15 -9.00 -3.01
N GLY A 119 -16.43 -9.40 -1.97
CA GLY A 119 -15.16 -8.78 -1.60
C GLY A 119 -14.04 -8.98 -2.60
N VAL A 120 -14.16 -9.96 -3.50
CA VAL A 120 -13.17 -10.17 -4.57
C VAL A 120 -13.35 -9.14 -5.69
N GLN A 121 -14.59 -8.68 -5.93
CA GLN A 121 -14.91 -7.69 -6.97
C GLN A 121 -15.06 -6.26 -6.43
N ALA A 122 -15.25 -6.10 -5.13
CA ALA A 122 -15.42 -4.80 -4.51
C ALA A 122 -14.21 -3.89 -4.77
N LYS A 123 -14.49 -2.64 -5.19
CA LYS A 123 -13.46 -1.64 -5.44
C LYS A 123 -13.02 -1.00 -4.14
N ARG A 124 -11.70 -0.98 -3.90
CA ARG A 124 -11.06 -0.50 -2.68
C ARG A 124 -9.73 0.18 -3.02
N GLN A 125 -9.31 1.16 -2.23
CA GLN A 125 -8.02 1.81 -2.44
C GLN A 125 -6.87 0.81 -2.32
N ALA A 126 -6.03 0.78 -3.36
CA ALA A 126 -4.92 -0.17 -3.44
C ALA A 126 -3.81 0.07 -2.42
N GLY A 127 -3.63 1.31 -1.99
CA GLY A 127 -2.48 1.68 -1.16
C GLY A 127 -1.16 1.29 -1.82
N SER A 128 -0.17 0.97 -1.01
CA SER A 128 1.17 0.61 -1.50
C SER A 128 1.23 -0.65 -2.35
N ALA A 129 0.12 -1.37 -2.57
CA ALA A 129 0.09 -2.53 -3.45
C ALA A 129 0.30 -2.17 -4.94
N LEU A 130 0.17 -0.90 -5.34
CA LEU A 130 0.47 -0.45 -6.71
C LEU A 130 1.95 -0.14 -6.97
N LYS A 131 2.77 0.08 -5.93
CA LYS A 131 4.18 0.48 -6.07
C LYS A 131 5.02 -0.46 -6.96
N PRO A 132 4.88 -1.80 -6.91
CA PRO A 132 5.64 -2.68 -7.78
C PRO A 132 5.47 -2.38 -9.27
N PHE A 133 4.29 -1.97 -9.70
CA PHE A 133 4.01 -1.66 -11.11
C PHE A 133 4.61 -0.32 -11.54
N LEU A 134 4.68 0.66 -10.64
CA LEU A 134 5.38 1.92 -10.86
C LEU A 134 6.87 1.69 -11.09
N TYR A 135 7.51 0.94 -10.20
CA TYR A 135 8.94 0.65 -10.34
C TYR A 135 9.23 -0.30 -11.51
N ALA A 136 8.32 -1.24 -11.83
CA ALA A 136 8.44 -2.05 -13.03
C ALA A 136 8.44 -1.21 -14.32
N LEU A 137 7.57 -0.19 -14.38
CA LEU A 137 7.55 0.77 -15.48
C LEU A 137 8.83 1.58 -15.54
N ALA A 138 9.33 2.08 -14.41
CA ALA A 138 10.58 2.83 -14.34
C ALA A 138 11.78 2.00 -14.83
N PHE A 139 11.81 0.68 -14.56
CA PHE A 139 12.84 -0.22 -15.05
C PHE A 139 12.70 -0.50 -16.55
N ASP A 140 11.47 -0.71 -17.04
CA ASP A 140 11.19 -0.93 -18.45
C ASP A 140 11.63 0.25 -19.31
N GLU A 141 11.35 1.46 -18.86
CA GLU A 141 11.70 2.72 -19.54
C GLU A 141 13.16 3.15 -19.26
N ARG A 142 13.93 2.34 -18.49
CA ARG A 142 15.32 2.60 -18.11
C ARG A 142 15.53 3.95 -17.40
N ILE A 143 14.49 4.45 -16.73
CA ILE A 143 14.53 5.68 -15.92
C ILE A 143 15.23 5.42 -14.60
N LEU A 144 15.01 4.25 -14.01
CA LEU A 144 15.58 3.80 -12.75
C LEU A 144 16.15 2.39 -12.90
N THR A 145 17.07 2.06 -12.01
CA THR A 145 17.58 0.70 -11.77
C THR A 145 17.33 0.34 -10.30
N PRO A 146 17.41 -0.93 -9.90
CA PRO A 146 17.33 -1.30 -8.50
C PRO A 146 18.35 -0.61 -7.59
N ALA A 147 19.51 -0.23 -8.15
CA ALA A 147 20.58 0.48 -7.45
C ALA A 147 20.41 2.01 -7.45
N SER A 148 19.58 2.59 -8.32
CA SER A 148 19.35 4.04 -8.38
C SER A 148 18.96 4.57 -6.99
N GLN A 149 19.56 5.68 -6.59
CA GLN A 149 19.28 6.30 -5.30
C GLN A 149 18.11 7.30 -5.43
N LEU A 150 17.14 7.19 -4.56
CA LEU A 150 16.04 8.14 -4.40
C LEU A 150 16.15 8.81 -3.03
N ASP A 151 15.88 10.11 -3.01
CA ASP A 151 15.91 10.90 -1.78
C ASP A 151 14.61 10.68 -0.99
N ASP A 152 14.74 10.08 0.18
CA ASP A 152 13.66 9.93 1.17
C ASP A 152 13.78 11.04 2.21
N SER A 153 13.57 12.29 1.80
CA SER A 153 13.48 13.49 2.65
C SER A 153 12.11 14.15 2.45
N PRO A 154 11.69 15.07 3.33
CA PRO A 154 10.44 15.81 3.17
C PRO A 154 10.25 16.35 1.75
N LEU A 155 9.07 16.19 1.21
CA LEU A 155 8.74 16.54 -0.16
C LEU A 155 7.41 17.28 -0.18
N ASP A 156 7.42 18.44 -0.87
CA ASP A 156 6.24 19.22 -1.17
C ASP A 156 6.00 19.19 -2.67
N VAL A 157 4.84 18.71 -3.09
CA VAL A 157 4.45 18.64 -4.50
C VAL A 157 3.30 19.59 -4.73
N ALA A 158 3.48 20.54 -5.65
CA ALA A 158 2.40 21.42 -6.07
C ALA A 158 1.32 20.61 -6.80
N VAL A 159 0.06 20.73 -6.36
CA VAL A 159 -1.10 20.12 -6.97
C VAL A 159 -2.20 21.16 -7.15
N PHE A 160 -3.20 20.84 -7.99
CA PHE A 160 -4.36 21.72 -8.11
C PHE A 160 -5.03 21.90 -6.74
N GLY A 161 -5.02 23.13 -6.24
CA GLY A 161 -5.62 23.48 -4.94
C GLY A 161 -4.66 23.51 -3.75
N GLY A 162 -3.34 23.33 -3.92
CA GLY A 162 -2.39 23.45 -2.80
C GLY A 162 -1.10 22.66 -2.92
N LEU A 163 -0.57 22.25 -1.76
CA LEU A 163 0.62 21.44 -1.65
C LEU A 163 0.26 20.04 -1.13
N TYR A 164 0.76 19.03 -1.77
CA TYR A 164 0.69 17.65 -1.31
C TYR A 164 1.97 17.28 -0.56
N HIS A 165 1.84 16.84 0.69
CA HIS A 165 2.93 16.49 1.59
C HIS A 165 2.93 14.98 1.84
N PRO A 166 3.61 14.15 1.03
CA PRO A 166 3.72 12.73 1.30
C PRO A 166 4.53 12.46 2.56
N ARG A 167 4.07 11.53 3.40
CA ARG A 167 4.78 11.09 4.62
C ARG A 167 5.00 9.58 4.58
N ASN A 168 6.11 9.13 5.13
CA ASN A 168 6.32 7.72 5.40
C ASN A 168 5.41 7.24 6.54
N TYR A 169 5.13 5.93 6.58
CA TYR A 169 4.23 5.35 7.58
C TYR A 169 4.70 5.65 9.02
N GLU A 170 6.00 5.53 9.29
CA GLU A 170 6.60 5.80 10.61
C GLU A 170 7.00 7.27 10.81
N SER A 171 6.65 8.16 9.88
CA SER A 171 7.03 9.59 9.89
C SER A 171 8.54 9.86 10.00
N GLN A 172 9.37 8.84 9.73
CA GLN A 172 10.82 8.95 9.65
C GLN A 172 11.29 8.96 8.20
N PHE A 173 12.39 9.65 7.95
CA PHE A 173 13.03 9.75 6.65
C PHE A 173 14.40 9.09 6.70
N GLN A 174 14.76 8.39 5.62
CA GLN A 174 15.98 7.61 5.53
C GLN A 174 17.12 8.32 4.75
N GLY A 175 16.85 9.50 4.15
CA GLY A 175 17.78 10.16 3.25
C GLY A 175 17.88 9.45 1.89
N LEU A 176 19.08 9.33 1.34
CA LEU A 176 19.29 8.62 0.08
C LEU A 176 19.16 7.11 0.28
N VAL A 177 18.22 6.50 -0.43
CA VAL A 177 17.96 5.06 -0.38
C VAL A 177 17.97 4.44 -1.78
N PRO A 178 18.53 3.23 -1.96
CA PRO A 178 18.40 2.50 -3.21
C PRO A 178 16.93 2.16 -3.50
N VAL A 179 16.55 2.15 -4.78
CA VAL A 179 15.20 1.77 -5.22
C VAL A 179 14.81 0.40 -4.68
N ARG A 180 15.72 -0.56 -4.59
CA ARG A 180 15.47 -1.86 -3.96
C ARG A 180 14.92 -1.71 -2.54
N VAL A 181 15.59 -0.94 -1.71
CA VAL A 181 15.17 -0.68 -0.33
C VAL A 181 13.86 0.10 -0.30
N ALA A 182 13.74 1.15 -1.11
CA ALA A 182 12.53 1.96 -1.20
C ALA A 182 11.28 1.14 -1.52
N LEU A 183 11.37 0.21 -2.48
CA LEU A 183 10.25 -0.66 -2.86
C LEU A 183 10.01 -1.76 -1.82
N ALA A 184 11.05 -2.48 -1.38
CA ALA A 184 10.93 -3.59 -0.44
C ALA A 184 10.39 -3.12 0.92
N SER A 185 10.89 -1.99 1.44
CA SER A 185 10.43 -1.35 2.68
C SER A 185 9.20 -0.45 2.47
N SER A 186 8.69 -0.35 1.24
CA SER A 186 7.44 0.37 0.94
C SER A 186 7.45 1.87 1.27
N LEU A 187 8.61 2.54 1.20
CA LEU A 187 8.73 3.97 1.48
C LEU A 187 7.82 4.79 0.56
N ASN A 188 7.23 5.86 1.10
CA ASN A 188 6.24 6.64 0.38
C ASN A 188 6.87 7.77 -0.45
N VAL A 189 7.77 8.54 0.15
CA VAL A 189 8.39 9.69 -0.53
C VAL A 189 9.18 9.26 -1.76
N PRO A 190 10.03 8.20 -1.70
CA PRO A 190 10.71 7.70 -2.89
C PRO A 190 9.76 7.24 -4.00
N ALA A 191 8.58 6.68 -3.64
CA ALA A 191 7.59 6.28 -4.65
C ALA A 191 6.97 7.50 -5.37
N VAL A 192 6.69 8.59 -4.63
CA VAL A 192 6.21 9.84 -5.24
C VAL A 192 7.27 10.44 -6.15
N ARG A 193 8.55 10.46 -5.75
CA ARG A 193 9.66 10.90 -6.61
C ARG A 193 9.80 10.02 -7.86
N ALA A 194 9.67 8.70 -7.73
CA ALA A 194 9.68 7.79 -8.86
C ALA A 194 8.53 8.09 -9.85
N LEU A 195 7.32 8.38 -9.33
CA LEU A 195 6.18 8.78 -10.17
C LEU A 195 6.45 10.09 -10.90
N SER A 196 7.09 11.07 -10.25
CA SER A 196 7.47 12.34 -10.88
C SER A 196 8.47 12.15 -12.04
N LEU A 197 9.33 11.14 -11.96
CA LEU A 197 10.28 10.78 -13.04
C LEU A 197 9.60 10.04 -14.19
N VAL A 198 8.68 9.12 -13.87
CA VAL A 198 7.97 8.29 -14.86
C VAL A 198 6.82 9.04 -15.54
N GLY A 199 6.16 9.93 -14.80
CA GLY A 199 4.95 10.63 -15.21
C GLY A 199 3.65 9.88 -14.85
N THR A 200 2.68 10.65 -14.34
CA THR A 200 1.39 10.09 -13.85
C THR A 200 0.59 9.45 -14.97
N GLU A 201 0.55 10.06 -16.18
CA GLU A 201 -0.18 9.53 -17.33
C GLU A 201 0.41 8.18 -17.83
N ALA A 202 1.75 8.09 -17.91
CA ALA A 202 2.40 6.84 -18.31
C ALA A 202 2.09 5.70 -17.33
N PHE A 203 2.11 5.99 -16.03
CA PHE A 203 1.77 5.03 -15.01
C PHE A 203 0.28 4.62 -15.05
N LEU A 204 -0.62 5.58 -15.19
CA LEU A 204 -2.06 5.35 -15.33
C LEU A 204 -2.36 4.43 -16.53
N ASN A 205 -1.76 4.70 -17.68
CA ASN A 205 -1.88 3.88 -18.88
C ASN A 205 -1.35 2.45 -18.67
N ARG A 206 -0.23 2.30 -17.94
CA ARG A 206 0.31 0.98 -17.61
C ARG A 206 -0.63 0.18 -16.70
N LEU A 207 -1.28 0.82 -15.72
CA LEU A 207 -2.29 0.20 -14.88
C LEU A 207 -3.52 -0.26 -15.67
N ARG A 208 -3.98 0.53 -16.65
CA ARG A 208 -5.05 0.12 -17.58
C ARG A 208 -4.68 -1.12 -18.39
N HIS A 209 -3.43 -1.21 -18.86
CA HIS A 209 -2.92 -2.39 -19.57
C HIS A 209 -2.83 -3.64 -18.68
N LEU A 210 -2.70 -3.49 -17.36
CA LEU A 210 -2.78 -4.58 -16.38
C LEU A 210 -4.21 -5.06 -16.13
N GLY A 211 -5.21 -4.43 -16.76
CA GLY A 211 -6.62 -4.79 -16.63
C GLY A 211 -7.33 -4.14 -15.44
N ILE A 212 -6.74 -3.09 -14.85
CA ILE A 212 -7.43 -2.28 -13.83
C ILE A 212 -8.40 -1.34 -14.54
N LYS A 213 -9.69 -1.56 -14.33
CA LYS A 213 -10.75 -0.94 -15.14
C LYS A 213 -11.32 0.35 -14.55
N ALA A 214 -11.27 0.52 -13.22
CA ALA A 214 -11.84 1.68 -12.54
C ALA A 214 -10.89 2.90 -12.52
N LEU A 215 -10.24 3.18 -13.67
CA LEU A 215 -9.30 4.28 -13.84
C LEU A 215 -9.81 5.23 -14.93
N ASP A 216 -11.04 5.73 -14.74
CA ASP A 216 -11.75 6.52 -15.75
C ASP A 216 -11.37 8.00 -15.72
N GLU A 217 -10.77 8.46 -14.62
CA GLU A 217 -10.39 9.86 -14.44
C GLU A 217 -9.04 10.19 -15.10
N SER A 218 -8.74 11.48 -15.24
CA SER A 218 -7.49 11.98 -15.81
C SER A 218 -6.30 11.78 -14.87
N ALA A 219 -5.09 11.89 -15.41
CA ALA A 219 -3.86 11.82 -14.60
C ALA A 219 -3.79 12.95 -13.55
N ASP A 220 -4.32 14.12 -13.87
CA ASP A 220 -4.35 15.26 -12.94
C ASP A 220 -5.27 15.01 -11.74
N PHE A 221 -6.39 14.27 -11.94
CA PHE A 221 -7.28 13.87 -10.85
C PHE A 221 -6.56 12.99 -9.82
N TYR A 222 -5.81 11.99 -10.28
CA TYR A 222 -5.07 11.11 -9.37
C TYR A 222 -3.84 11.79 -8.78
N GLY A 223 -3.17 12.62 -9.56
CA GLY A 223 -1.98 13.37 -9.15
C GLY A 223 -0.87 12.49 -8.56
N PRO A 224 0.00 13.06 -7.72
CA PRO A 224 1.12 12.33 -7.10
C PRO A 224 0.67 11.24 -6.10
N ALA A 225 -0.57 11.31 -5.59
CA ALA A 225 -1.14 10.32 -4.69
C ALA A 225 -1.31 8.94 -5.36
N LEU A 226 -1.32 8.87 -6.70
CA LEU A 226 -1.36 7.61 -7.46
C LEU A 226 -0.16 6.71 -7.13
N ALA A 227 1.02 7.28 -6.85
CA ALA A 227 2.19 6.51 -6.39
C ALA A 227 1.94 5.75 -5.09
N LEU A 228 1.01 6.23 -4.27
CA LEU A 228 0.65 5.66 -2.98
C LEU A 228 -0.66 4.84 -3.05
N GLY A 229 -1.20 4.65 -4.26
CA GLY A 229 -2.36 3.80 -4.51
C GLY A 229 -3.70 4.45 -4.15
N SER A 230 -3.88 5.73 -4.46
CA SER A 230 -5.17 6.41 -4.35
C SER A 230 -6.24 5.87 -5.31
N ALA A 231 -5.86 5.02 -6.26
CA ALA A 231 -6.77 4.38 -7.20
C ALA A 231 -7.54 3.22 -6.57
N ASP A 232 -8.81 3.11 -6.93
CA ASP A 232 -9.66 2.00 -6.51
C ASP A 232 -9.46 0.79 -7.42
N VAL A 233 -9.22 -0.36 -6.81
CA VAL A 233 -8.99 -1.64 -7.50
C VAL A 233 -9.78 -2.76 -6.82
N SER A 234 -10.09 -3.82 -7.56
CA SER A 234 -10.62 -5.05 -6.96
C SER A 234 -9.48 -6.03 -6.63
N LEU A 235 -9.74 -6.95 -5.70
CA LEU A 235 -8.82 -8.04 -5.42
C LEU A 235 -8.57 -8.89 -6.68
N TRP A 236 -9.60 -9.08 -7.50
CA TRP A 236 -9.52 -9.74 -8.80
C TRP A 236 -8.49 -9.09 -9.73
N GLU A 237 -8.59 -7.79 -9.93
CA GLU A 237 -7.68 -7.05 -10.80
C GLU A 237 -6.26 -7.04 -10.26
N LEU A 238 -6.12 -6.83 -8.95
CA LEU A 238 -4.81 -6.73 -8.30
C LEU A 238 -4.07 -8.07 -8.33
N VAL A 239 -4.76 -9.18 -8.04
CA VAL A 239 -4.17 -10.53 -8.13
C VAL A 239 -3.73 -10.85 -9.56
N ASN A 240 -4.52 -10.48 -10.57
CA ASN A 240 -4.12 -10.70 -11.96
C ASN A 240 -2.93 -9.82 -12.39
N ALA A 241 -2.84 -8.60 -11.87
CA ALA A 241 -1.69 -7.72 -12.10
C ALA A 241 -0.41 -8.32 -11.48
N TYR A 242 -0.46 -8.88 -10.26
CA TYR A 242 0.68 -9.57 -9.66
C TYR A 242 1.02 -10.89 -10.37
N ARG A 243 0.01 -11.62 -10.84
CA ARG A 243 0.21 -12.79 -11.69
C ARG A 243 0.93 -12.43 -12.99
N THR A 244 0.71 -11.24 -13.52
CA THR A 244 1.47 -10.72 -14.69
C THR A 244 2.96 -10.64 -14.38
N LEU A 245 3.36 -10.15 -13.22
CA LEU A 245 4.77 -10.17 -12.77
C LEU A 245 5.27 -11.62 -12.60
N ALA A 246 4.47 -12.49 -11.97
CA ALA A 246 4.79 -13.91 -11.82
C ALA A 246 5.00 -14.61 -13.15
N ASN A 247 4.34 -14.16 -14.21
CA ASN A 247 4.45 -14.70 -15.58
C ASN A 247 5.48 -13.97 -16.46
N GLY A 248 6.42 -13.22 -15.85
CA GLY A 248 7.47 -12.54 -16.59
C GLY A 248 6.97 -11.35 -17.42
N GLY A 249 5.92 -10.68 -16.95
CA GLY A 249 5.34 -9.49 -17.57
C GLY A 249 4.21 -9.76 -18.57
N GLU A 250 3.78 -11.01 -18.71
CA GLU A 250 2.68 -11.41 -19.61
C GLU A 250 1.33 -11.45 -18.89
N TRP A 251 0.40 -10.62 -19.29
CA TRP A 251 -0.97 -10.57 -18.81
C TRP A 251 -1.87 -11.48 -19.63
N SER A 252 -2.80 -12.16 -18.97
CA SER A 252 -3.94 -12.86 -19.60
C SER A 252 -5.12 -12.89 -18.64
N GLU A 253 -6.32 -13.14 -19.15
CA GLU A 253 -7.52 -13.23 -18.32
C GLU A 253 -7.46 -14.42 -17.35
N LEU A 254 -8.16 -14.27 -16.22
CA LEU A 254 -8.38 -15.34 -15.26
C LEU A 254 -9.54 -16.24 -15.74
N ARG A 255 -9.51 -17.51 -15.36
CA ARG A 255 -10.49 -18.53 -15.75
C ARG A 255 -11.25 -19.02 -14.53
N LEU A 256 -12.57 -19.06 -14.66
CA LEU A 256 -13.49 -19.56 -13.62
C LEU A 256 -14.15 -20.88 -14.00
N THR A 257 -14.16 -21.22 -15.30
CA THR A 257 -14.86 -22.40 -15.84
C THR A 257 -13.96 -23.19 -16.77
N PHE A 258 -14.28 -24.47 -16.95
CA PHE A 258 -13.62 -25.35 -17.93
C PHE A 258 -14.27 -25.29 -19.32
N GLU A 259 -15.24 -24.41 -19.54
CA GLU A 259 -15.83 -24.25 -20.88
C GLU A 259 -14.73 -23.89 -21.90
N LYS A 260 -14.86 -24.45 -23.10
CA LYS A 260 -13.88 -24.35 -24.19
C LYS A 260 -13.81 -22.95 -24.82
N THR A 261 -13.64 -21.92 -23.99
CA THR A 261 -13.25 -20.62 -24.49
C THR A 261 -11.76 -20.70 -24.82
N PRO A 262 -11.33 -20.33 -26.02
CA PRO A 262 -9.90 -20.23 -26.31
C PRO A 262 -9.21 -19.41 -25.22
N LEU A 263 -8.02 -19.84 -24.78
CA LEU A 263 -7.23 -19.06 -23.82
C LEU A 263 -7.05 -17.66 -24.41
N SER A 264 -7.40 -16.64 -23.63
CA SER A 264 -7.13 -15.25 -24.03
C SER A 264 -5.67 -15.08 -24.42
N PRO A 265 -5.38 -14.41 -25.53
CA PRO A 265 -4.01 -14.20 -25.96
C PRO A 265 -3.25 -13.47 -24.85
N ARG A 266 -2.03 -13.92 -24.58
CA ARG A 266 -1.15 -13.25 -23.63
C ARG A 266 -0.70 -11.90 -24.21
N LYS A 267 -0.77 -10.88 -23.40
CA LYS A 267 -0.34 -9.52 -23.75
C LYS A 267 0.90 -9.18 -22.94
N LYS A 268 1.97 -8.76 -23.59
CA LYS A 268 3.16 -8.26 -22.92
C LYS A 268 2.85 -6.88 -22.32
N VAL A 269 2.90 -6.77 -21.00
CA VAL A 269 2.71 -5.52 -20.26
C VAL A 269 4.02 -4.98 -19.72
N PHE A 270 4.89 -5.88 -19.25
CA PHE A 270 6.26 -5.56 -18.84
C PHE A 270 7.27 -6.43 -19.59
N SER A 271 8.54 -6.00 -19.60
CA SER A 271 9.63 -6.87 -20.04
C SER A 271 9.86 -8.00 -19.01
N PRO A 272 10.34 -9.16 -19.44
CA PRO A 272 10.75 -10.22 -18.52
C PRO A 272 11.82 -9.75 -17.53
N GLN A 273 12.68 -8.82 -17.94
CA GLN A 273 13.74 -8.24 -17.14
C GLN A 273 13.18 -7.40 -15.99
N ALA A 274 12.25 -6.47 -16.26
CA ALA A 274 11.61 -5.64 -15.24
C ALA A 274 10.80 -6.53 -14.28
N ALA A 275 10.02 -7.47 -14.80
CA ALA A 275 9.25 -8.40 -13.96
C ALA A 275 10.14 -9.25 -13.04
N PHE A 276 11.32 -9.69 -13.53
CA PHE A 276 12.29 -10.43 -12.73
C PHE A 276 12.89 -9.56 -11.62
N MET A 277 13.36 -8.34 -11.95
CA MET A 277 13.94 -7.43 -10.95
C MET A 277 12.93 -7.07 -9.85
N ILE A 278 11.67 -6.81 -10.21
CA ILE A 278 10.60 -6.58 -9.21
C ILE A 278 10.40 -7.83 -8.34
N SER A 279 10.36 -9.01 -8.94
CA SER A 279 10.20 -10.27 -8.21
C SER A 279 11.37 -10.52 -7.25
N ASP A 280 12.58 -10.20 -7.67
CA ASP A 280 13.79 -10.29 -6.87
C ASP A 280 13.72 -9.34 -5.66
N ILE A 281 13.36 -8.08 -5.87
CA ILE A 281 13.20 -7.07 -4.80
C ILE A 281 12.10 -7.49 -3.82
N LEU A 282 10.93 -7.92 -4.31
CA LEU A 282 9.80 -8.31 -3.46
C LEU A 282 10.03 -9.63 -2.69
N SER A 283 11.04 -10.40 -3.04
CA SER A 283 11.46 -11.60 -2.30
C SER A 283 12.60 -11.33 -1.31
N ASP A 284 13.20 -10.16 -1.34
CA ASP A 284 14.37 -9.78 -0.54
C ASP A 284 13.95 -9.41 0.90
N ARG A 285 14.25 -10.32 1.85
CA ARG A 285 13.92 -10.14 3.27
C ARG A 285 14.78 -9.06 3.93
N GLU A 286 16.04 -8.96 3.52
CA GLU A 286 16.97 -7.98 4.07
C GLU A 286 16.58 -6.56 3.65
N ALA A 287 16.29 -6.34 2.37
CA ALA A 287 15.87 -5.04 1.87
C ALA A 287 14.56 -4.52 2.48
N ARG A 288 13.68 -5.42 2.98
CA ARG A 288 12.42 -5.01 3.65
C ARG A 288 12.57 -4.83 5.16
N SER A 289 13.70 -5.20 5.75
CA SER A 289 13.88 -5.24 7.21
C SER A 289 13.78 -3.88 7.89
N ILE A 290 14.05 -2.79 7.18
CA ILE A 290 13.98 -1.41 7.70
C ILE A 290 12.57 -1.09 8.22
N THR A 291 11.52 -1.49 7.48
CA THR A 291 10.12 -1.21 7.89
C THR A 291 9.47 -2.38 8.60
N PHE A 292 9.81 -3.63 8.24
CA PHE A 292 9.06 -4.81 8.71
C PHE A 292 9.84 -5.71 9.68
N GLY A 293 11.12 -5.41 9.93
CA GLY A 293 12.01 -6.30 10.67
C GLY A 293 12.44 -7.53 9.87
N LEU A 294 13.46 -8.24 10.34
CA LEU A 294 13.94 -9.48 9.72
C LEU A 294 12.94 -10.63 9.86
N GLU A 295 12.33 -10.74 11.03
CA GLU A 295 11.26 -11.69 11.31
C GLU A 295 9.90 -11.01 11.12
N ASN A 296 9.30 -11.25 9.97
CA ASN A 296 8.00 -10.66 9.64
C ASN A 296 7.06 -11.71 9.01
N PRO A 297 5.73 -11.49 9.07
CA PRO A 297 4.73 -12.44 8.57
C PRO A 297 4.79 -12.76 7.06
N LEU A 298 5.68 -12.12 6.29
CA LEU A 298 5.86 -12.42 4.86
C LEU A 298 6.90 -13.51 4.59
N ALA A 299 7.49 -14.10 5.65
CA ALA A 299 8.53 -15.12 5.52
C ALA A 299 7.92 -16.48 5.18
N THR A 300 8.01 -16.89 3.92
CA THR A 300 7.64 -18.23 3.46
C THR A 300 8.79 -19.22 3.60
N ARG A 301 8.47 -20.54 3.60
CA ARG A 301 9.44 -21.64 3.64
C ARG A 301 10.15 -21.88 2.31
N PHE A 302 9.74 -21.20 1.27
CA PHE A 302 10.25 -21.28 -0.10
C PHE A 302 10.28 -19.90 -0.74
N TRP A 303 10.79 -19.78 -1.95
CA TRP A 303 10.85 -18.51 -2.65
C TRP A 303 9.45 -17.98 -2.98
N ALA A 304 9.16 -16.78 -2.52
CA ALA A 304 7.96 -16.04 -2.87
C ALA A 304 8.23 -14.54 -2.82
N ALA A 305 7.58 -13.82 -3.73
CA ALA A 305 7.57 -12.37 -3.79
C ALA A 305 6.25 -11.85 -3.22
N ALA A 306 6.29 -10.85 -2.32
CA ALA A 306 5.09 -10.35 -1.68
C ALA A 306 5.16 -8.84 -1.43
N LYS A 307 3.99 -8.20 -1.46
CA LYS A 307 3.81 -6.79 -1.15
C LYS A 307 2.56 -6.60 -0.31
N THR A 308 2.69 -5.80 0.73
CA THR A 308 1.58 -5.32 1.53
C THR A 308 1.10 -3.96 1.01
N GLY A 309 -0.17 -3.67 1.23
CA GLY A 309 -0.78 -2.38 1.02
C GLY A 309 -1.61 -1.99 2.24
N THR A 310 -1.62 -0.71 2.57
CA THR A 310 -2.51 -0.12 3.57
C THR A 310 -3.02 1.18 2.97
N SER A 311 -4.34 1.34 2.88
CA SER A 311 -4.93 2.58 2.39
C SER A 311 -4.96 3.66 3.48
N LYS A 312 -5.34 4.88 3.09
CA LYS A 312 -5.48 5.98 4.03
C LYS A 312 -6.43 5.59 5.17
N ASP A 313 -6.09 6.00 6.40
CA ASP A 313 -6.84 5.74 7.63
C ASP A 313 -7.04 4.24 7.94
N MET A 314 -6.17 3.36 7.41
CA MET A 314 -6.25 1.90 7.64
C MET A 314 -7.61 1.29 7.27
N ARG A 315 -8.24 1.75 6.17
CA ARG A 315 -9.55 1.24 5.74
C ARG A 315 -9.44 -0.07 4.97
N ASP A 316 -8.36 -0.20 4.19
CA ASP A 316 -8.09 -1.37 3.35
C ASP A 316 -6.69 -1.89 3.60
N ASN A 317 -6.58 -3.15 3.92
CA ASN A 317 -5.32 -3.85 4.12
C ASN A 317 -5.17 -4.97 3.10
N TRP A 318 -4.04 -4.97 2.42
CA TRP A 318 -3.72 -5.91 1.37
C TRP A 318 -2.46 -6.70 1.67
N CYS A 319 -2.45 -7.95 1.27
CA CYS A 319 -1.24 -8.72 1.05
C CYS A 319 -1.39 -9.53 -0.23
N ILE A 320 -0.59 -9.19 -1.25
CA ILE A 320 -0.58 -9.92 -2.51
C ILE A 320 0.84 -10.41 -2.76
N GLY A 321 0.95 -11.66 -3.16
CA GLY A 321 2.23 -12.23 -3.48
C GLY A 321 2.11 -13.51 -4.28
N TYR A 322 3.23 -13.97 -4.80
CA TYR A 322 3.29 -15.12 -5.69
C TYR A 322 4.55 -15.95 -5.49
N SER A 323 4.39 -17.23 -5.76
CA SER A 323 5.46 -18.19 -6.05
C SER A 323 5.55 -18.39 -7.57
N PRO A 324 6.47 -19.19 -8.09
CA PRO A 324 6.48 -19.55 -9.52
C PRO A 324 5.19 -20.20 -10.00
N LYS A 325 4.39 -20.81 -9.12
CA LYS A 325 3.20 -21.57 -9.48
C LYS A 325 1.88 -20.86 -9.16
N TYR A 326 1.80 -20.17 -8.04
CA TYR A 326 0.55 -19.59 -7.52
C TYR A 326 0.69 -18.10 -7.21
N THR A 327 -0.38 -17.35 -7.46
CA THR A 327 -0.57 -15.99 -6.95
C THR A 327 -1.73 -15.99 -5.96
N VAL A 328 -1.49 -15.42 -4.78
CA VAL A 328 -2.46 -15.30 -3.70
C VAL A 328 -2.63 -13.83 -3.35
N GLY A 329 -3.88 -13.39 -3.26
CA GLY A 329 -4.23 -12.08 -2.74
C GLY A 329 -5.20 -12.19 -1.58
N VAL A 330 -4.98 -11.37 -0.57
CA VAL A 330 -5.84 -11.22 0.62
C VAL A 330 -6.13 -9.74 0.82
N TRP A 331 -7.40 -9.44 1.07
CA TRP A 331 -7.87 -8.15 1.53
C TRP A 331 -8.54 -8.31 2.89
N VAL A 332 -8.31 -7.36 3.80
CA VAL A 332 -8.94 -7.28 5.11
C VAL A 332 -9.38 -5.83 5.35
N GLY A 333 -10.61 -5.65 5.82
CA GLY A 333 -11.18 -4.32 6.04
C GLY A 333 -12.63 -4.37 6.49
N ASN A 334 -13.36 -3.31 6.18
CA ASN A 334 -14.80 -3.22 6.41
C ASN A 334 -15.50 -2.85 5.10
N PHE A 335 -16.52 -3.62 4.69
CA PHE A 335 -17.31 -3.28 3.51
C PHE A 335 -18.08 -1.98 3.68
N SER A 336 -18.36 -1.57 4.93
CA SER A 336 -18.92 -0.24 5.25
C SER A 336 -17.96 0.91 4.95
N GLY A 337 -16.64 0.65 4.78
CA GLY A 337 -15.60 1.66 4.63
C GLY A 337 -15.15 2.30 5.94
N GLU A 338 -15.58 1.78 7.09
CA GLU A 338 -15.09 2.23 8.39
C GLU A 338 -13.60 1.91 8.58
N PRO A 339 -12.81 2.80 9.22
CA PRO A 339 -11.41 2.55 9.50
C PRO A 339 -11.22 1.41 10.53
N MET A 340 -10.16 0.65 10.35
CA MET A 340 -9.69 -0.32 11.34
C MET A 340 -8.78 0.38 12.36
N TRP A 341 -8.63 -0.23 13.54
CA TRP A 341 -7.82 0.35 14.62
C TRP A 341 -6.48 -0.37 14.74
N ASN A 342 -5.40 0.31 14.37
CA ASN A 342 -4.03 -0.23 14.45
C ASN A 342 -3.80 -1.52 13.66
N VAL A 343 -4.50 -1.70 12.54
CA VAL A 343 -4.34 -2.86 11.66
C VAL A 343 -3.81 -2.40 10.31
N SER A 344 -2.67 -2.94 9.91
CA SER A 344 -2.04 -2.66 8.62
C SER A 344 -1.98 -3.92 7.77
N GLY A 345 -1.54 -3.80 6.51
CA GLY A 345 -1.42 -4.96 5.62
C GLY A 345 -0.54 -6.08 6.19
N ILE A 346 0.49 -5.75 7.00
CA ILE A 346 1.37 -6.74 7.62
C ILE A 346 0.73 -7.46 8.80
N SER A 347 -0.15 -6.80 9.56
CA SER A 347 -0.82 -7.41 10.74
C SER A 347 -2.19 -8.00 10.40
N GLY A 348 -2.88 -7.45 9.39
CA GLY A 348 -4.23 -7.91 8.99
C GLY A 348 -4.21 -8.98 7.90
N ALA A 349 -3.67 -8.68 6.73
CA ALA A 349 -3.76 -9.56 5.55
C ALA A 349 -2.60 -10.56 5.43
N ALA A 350 -1.38 -10.18 5.85
CA ALA A 350 -0.18 -11.01 5.67
C ALA A 350 -0.22 -12.35 6.43
N PRO A 351 -0.77 -12.47 7.65
CA PRO A 351 -0.86 -13.76 8.35
C PRO A 351 -1.71 -14.79 7.58
N VAL A 352 -2.84 -14.39 7.00
CA VAL A 352 -3.65 -15.25 6.13
C VAL A 352 -2.86 -15.66 4.89
N TRP A 353 -2.21 -14.67 4.26
CA TRP A 353 -1.45 -14.89 3.03
C TRP A 353 -0.32 -15.90 3.24
N VAL A 354 0.48 -15.78 4.29
CA VAL A 354 1.63 -16.67 4.52
C VAL A 354 1.22 -18.10 4.85
N GLU A 355 0.13 -18.30 5.62
CA GLU A 355 -0.37 -19.64 5.90
C GLU A 355 -0.86 -20.33 4.63
N VAL A 356 -1.62 -19.62 3.80
CA VAL A 356 -2.11 -20.15 2.53
C VAL A 356 -0.96 -20.43 1.57
N MET A 357 0.00 -19.50 1.44
CA MET A 357 1.18 -19.70 0.60
C MET A 357 2.01 -20.90 1.03
N ASN A 358 2.20 -21.11 2.33
CA ASN A 358 2.96 -22.26 2.85
C ASN A 358 2.23 -23.59 2.68
N TRP A 359 0.91 -23.58 2.57
CA TRP A 359 0.11 -24.77 2.39
C TRP A 359 -0.01 -25.21 0.92
N LEU A 360 -0.01 -24.31 -0.04
CA LEU A 360 -0.23 -24.57 -1.47
C LEU A 360 0.79 -25.54 -2.11
N PRO A 361 2.11 -25.53 -1.83
CA PRO A 361 3.07 -26.39 -2.50
C PRO A 361 3.14 -27.79 -1.88
N ARG A 362 2.02 -28.52 -1.76
CA ARG A 362 1.96 -29.88 -1.16
C ARG A 362 2.84 -30.90 -1.86
N ASN A 363 3.16 -30.69 -3.14
CA ASN A 363 3.94 -31.61 -3.96
C ASN A 363 5.37 -31.10 -4.23
N GLY A 364 5.91 -30.29 -3.33
CA GLY A 364 7.23 -29.69 -3.46
C GLY A 364 7.18 -28.23 -3.90
N ALA A 365 8.09 -27.42 -3.33
CA ALA A 365 8.20 -26.03 -3.69
C ALA A 365 8.80 -25.90 -5.10
N PRO A 366 8.18 -25.10 -6.00
CA PRO A 366 8.75 -24.87 -7.31
C PRO A 366 10.05 -24.06 -7.21
N ALA A 367 11.03 -24.40 -8.04
CA ALA A 367 12.28 -23.66 -8.12
C ALA A 367 12.04 -22.21 -8.56
N ARG A 368 12.87 -21.30 -8.04
CA ARG A 368 12.88 -19.90 -8.50
C ARG A 368 13.11 -19.86 -10.02
N ARG A 369 12.50 -18.90 -10.71
CA ARG A 369 12.75 -18.69 -12.13
C ARG A 369 14.18 -18.22 -12.36
N GLU A 370 14.81 -18.74 -13.41
CA GLU A 370 16.10 -18.28 -13.89
C GLU A 370 16.01 -16.83 -14.41
N PRO A 371 17.08 -16.05 -14.28
CA PRO A 371 17.12 -14.70 -14.83
C PRO A 371 16.94 -14.74 -16.36
N PRO A 372 16.10 -13.86 -16.93
CA PRO A 372 15.91 -13.80 -18.37
C PRO A 372 17.17 -13.25 -19.06
N PRO A 373 17.34 -13.52 -20.38
CA PRO A 373 18.45 -12.96 -21.16
C PRO A 373 18.51 -11.43 -21.05
N ARG A 374 19.71 -10.86 -21.20
CA ARG A 374 20.01 -9.43 -21.09
C ARG A 374 19.82 -8.85 -19.69
N LEU A 375 19.80 -9.66 -18.66
CA LEU A 375 20.10 -9.23 -17.29
C LEU A 375 21.55 -9.56 -16.97
N VAL A 376 22.24 -8.61 -16.38
CA VAL A 376 23.58 -8.76 -15.83
C VAL A 376 23.56 -8.49 -14.33
N ARG A 377 24.47 -9.11 -13.61
CA ARG A 377 24.57 -8.95 -12.15
C ARG A 377 25.93 -8.35 -11.83
N GLU A 378 25.92 -7.17 -11.20
CA GLU A 378 27.12 -6.42 -10.90
C GLU A 378 27.21 -6.08 -9.41
N LYS A 379 28.44 -6.02 -8.91
CA LYS A 379 28.72 -5.60 -7.54
C LYS A 379 28.71 -4.08 -7.48
N ILE A 380 27.79 -3.54 -6.67
CA ILE A 380 27.64 -2.11 -6.47
C ILE A 380 28.34 -1.68 -5.19
N ILE A 381 29.10 -0.59 -5.30
CA ILE A 381 29.75 0.08 -4.18
C ILE A 381 29.12 1.48 -4.07
N PHE A 382 28.57 1.79 -2.91
CA PHE A 382 28.05 3.13 -2.61
C PHE A 382 29.18 3.97 -2.02
N SER A 383 29.43 5.16 -2.59
CA SER A 383 30.58 6.02 -2.25
C SER A 383 30.58 6.53 -0.79
N HIS A 384 29.42 6.59 -0.17
CA HIS A 384 29.28 6.94 1.25
C HIS A 384 28.72 5.73 2.01
N GLY A 385 29.51 5.11 2.83
CA GLY A 385 29.36 3.86 3.57
C GLY A 385 28.07 3.58 4.35
N SER A 386 26.97 4.24 4.01
CA SER A 386 25.64 4.03 4.61
C SER A 386 24.95 2.74 4.14
N VAL A 387 25.35 2.20 2.99
CA VAL A 387 24.81 0.95 2.43
C VAL A 387 25.98 0.01 2.12
N SER A 388 25.93 -1.22 2.63
CA SER A 388 26.96 -2.22 2.37
C SER A 388 27.02 -2.56 0.87
N PRO A 389 28.23 -2.86 0.34
CA PRO A 389 28.35 -3.34 -1.05
C PRO A 389 27.48 -4.57 -1.27
N ARG A 390 26.74 -4.59 -2.38
CA ARG A 390 25.83 -5.67 -2.72
C ARG A 390 25.88 -5.99 -4.20
N GLU A 391 25.48 -7.18 -4.58
CA GLU A 391 25.24 -7.52 -5.97
C GLU A 391 23.83 -7.09 -6.38
N GLU A 392 23.72 -6.49 -7.57
CA GLU A 392 22.46 -5.98 -8.09
C GLU A 392 22.23 -6.37 -9.54
N TRP A 393 20.96 -6.52 -9.93
CA TRP A 393 20.56 -6.85 -11.28
C TRP A 393 20.32 -5.60 -12.11
N PHE A 394 20.84 -5.63 -13.36
CA PHE A 394 20.67 -4.55 -14.34
C PHE A 394 20.18 -5.12 -15.66
N ILE A 395 19.37 -4.34 -16.38
CA ILE A 395 19.17 -4.55 -17.81
C ILE A 395 20.46 -4.18 -18.49
N GLN A 396 20.98 -5.05 -19.36
CA GLN A 396 22.24 -4.83 -20.08
C GLN A 396 22.29 -3.43 -20.70
N GLY A 397 23.35 -2.66 -20.40
CA GLY A 397 23.54 -1.27 -20.79
C GLY A 397 22.95 -0.23 -19.82
N THR A 398 22.49 -0.64 -18.63
CA THR A 398 22.08 0.27 -17.56
C THR A 398 22.92 0.11 -16.29
N GLU A 399 24.05 -0.63 -16.39
CA GLU A 399 24.94 -0.90 -15.27
C GLU A 399 25.65 0.38 -14.82
N SER A 400 25.70 0.59 -13.52
CA SER A 400 26.52 1.64 -12.89
C SER A 400 27.21 1.04 -11.69
N VAL A 401 28.50 0.72 -11.84
CA VAL A 401 29.30 0.03 -10.82
C VAL A 401 29.68 0.95 -9.67
N LEU A 402 29.92 2.22 -9.96
CA LEU A 402 30.17 3.28 -9.01
C LEU A 402 28.98 4.23 -9.04
N LEU A 403 28.19 4.19 -8.00
CA LEU A 403 27.23 5.24 -7.72
C LEU A 403 27.99 6.34 -6.98
N GLU A 404 28.73 7.15 -7.77
CA GLU A 404 29.21 8.42 -7.27
C GLU A 404 27.98 9.24 -6.89
N ASP A 405 27.92 9.60 -5.64
CA ASP A 405 27.14 10.74 -5.24
C ASP A 405 27.73 11.92 -6.03
N LYS A 406 27.08 12.32 -7.14
CA LYS A 406 27.46 13.53 -7.86
C LYS A 406 27.20 14.69 -6.93
N GLY A 407 28.08 14.82 -5.90
CA GLY A 407 28.29 16.02 -5.12
C GLY A 407 27.04 16.74 -4.59
N GLY A 408 25.95 16.03 -4.35
CA GLY A 408 25.08 16.45 -3.30
C GLY A 408 25.84 16.12 -2.02
N SER A 409 26.75 17.00 -1.54
CA SER A 409 27.19 16.91 -0.17
C SER A 409 25.93 16.56 0.60
N TYR A 410 26.02 15.63 1.57
CA TYR A 410 24.96 15.49 2.56
C TYR A 410 24.80 16.86 3.19
N HIS A 411 24.10 17.76 2.48
CA HIS A 411 23.72 19.03 3.01
C HIS A 411 22.79 18.65 4.12
N GLN A 412 23.29 18.82 5.31
CA GLN A 412 22.45 18.75 6.48
C GLN A 412 21.26 19.65 6.16
N ARG A 413 20.08 19.07 6.01
CA ARG A 413 18.90 19.80 5.57
C ARG A 413 18.01 20.14 6.73
N ILE A 414 17.39 21.29 6.63
CA ILE A 414 16.31 21.72 7.50
C ILE A 414 15.09 20.85 7.17
N LEU A 415 14.63 20.05 8.13
CA LEU A 415 13.45 19.23 7.99
C LEU A 415 12.17 19.99 8.29
N TYR A 416 12.26 20.96 9.22
CA TYR A 416 11.12 21.78 9.60
C TYR A 416 11.61 23.15 10.11
N PRO A 417 10.97 24.25 9.65
CA PRO A 417 9.85 24.31 8.70
C PRO A 417 10.28 24.05 7.24
N PRO A 418 9.38 23.53 6.39
CA PRO A 418 9.57 23.52 4.94
C PRO A 418 9.65 24.95 4.37
N PRO A 419 10.32 25.15 3.22
CA PRO A 419 10.36 26.46 2.55
C PRO A 419 8.96 27.00 2.25
N GLY A 420 8.74 28.28 2.52
CA GLY A 420 7.48 28.95 2.25
C GLY A 420 6.35 28.68 3.27
N THR A 421 6.65 28.00 4.38
CA THR A 421 5.66 27.75 5.43
C THR A 421 5.13 29.06 6.00
N VAL A 422 3.80 29.13 6.21
CA VAL A 422 3.15 30.24 6.93
C VAL A 422 2.57 29.70 8.23
N PHE A 423 3.05 30.23 9.35
CA PHE A 423 2.51 29.95 10.67
C PHE A 423 1.49 31.02 11.06
N ALA A 424 0.41 30.63 11.70
CA ALA A 424 -0.53 31.54 12.33
C ALA A 424 -0.28 31.54 13.85
N LEU A 425 -0.14 32.71 14.44
CA LEU A 425 -0.16 32.84 15.90
C LEU A 425 -1.60 32.67 16.37
N ASP A 426 -1.78 31.78 17.35
CA ASP A 426 -3.09 31.55 17.97
C ASP A 426 -3.29 32.59 19.09
N PRO A 427 -4.28 33.48 19.02
CA PRO A 427 -4.51 34.50 20.06
C PRO A 427 -4.94 33.87 21.40
N ASP A 428 -5.47 32.66 21.40
CA ASP A 428 -5.96 31.97 22.59
C ASP A 428 -4.85 31.24 23.37
N ILE A 429 -3.66 31.10 22.77
CA ILE A 429 -2.50 30.45 23.41
C ILE A 429 -1.52 31.52 23.89
N PRO A 430 -1.12 31.53 25.19
CA PRO A 430 -0.07 32.41 25.68
C PRO A 430 1.22 32.35 24.86
N ARG A 431 1.84 33.51 24.56
CA ARG A 431 2.99 33.60 23.63
C ARG A 431 4.17 32.71 24.02
N ASP A 432 4.45 32.59 25.30
CA ASP A 432 5.55 31.78 25.84
C ASP A 432 5.31 30.29 25.70
N LEU A 433 4.05 29.87 25.49
CA LEU A 433 3.69 28.49 25.27
C LEU A 433 3.65 28.13 23.76
N GLN A 434 3.60 29.13 22.88
CA GLN A 434 3.70 28.91 21.45
C GLN A 434 5.15 28.68 21.05
N LYS A 435 5.50 27.49 20.60
CA LYS A 435 6.85 27.13 20.16
C LYS A 435 6.82 26.52 18.79
N ILE A 436 7.71 26.97 17.93
CA ILE A 436 8.06 26.30 16.67
C ILE A 436 9.35 25.54 16.93
N PHE A 437 9.38 24.24 16.61
CA PHE A 437 10.56 23.41 16.80
C PHE A 437 11.29 23.26 15.48
N PHE A 438 12.44 23.89 15.31
CA PHE A 438 13.29 23.68 14.14
C PHE A 438 13.96 22.33 14.23
N THR A 439 13.80 21.53 13.19
CA THR A 439 14.39 20.18 13.11
C THR A 439 15.25 20.04 11.87
N MET A 440 16.31 19.26 12.00
CA MET A 440 17.24 18.96 10.91
C MET A 440 17.46 17.45 10.80
N GLN A 441 17.99 17.02 9.66
CA GLN A 441 18.56 15.70 9.51
C GLN A 441 19.67 15.49 10.51
N THR A 442 19.80 14.29 11.11
CA THR A 442 20.79 14.01 12.18
C THR A 442 22.18 14.49 11.78
N PRO A 443 22.82 15.37 12.53
CA PRO A 443 24.07 15.97 12.14
C PRO A 443 25.21 14.95 12.17
N GLN A 444 25.99 14.89 11.10
CA GLN A 444 27.27 14.17 11.07
C GLN A 444 28.43 15.04 11.56
N LYS A 445 28.25 16.35 11.63
CA LYS A 445 29.21 17.36 12.12
C LYS A 445 28.50 18.37 13.01
N ALA A 446 29.26 19.13 13.80
CA ALA A 446 28.74 20.23 14.58
C ALA A 446 28.10 21.29 13.66
N VAL A 447 26.85 21.62 13.93
CA VAL A 447 26.07 22.61 13.17
C VAL A 447 25.39 23.58 14.10
N ARG A 448 25.07 24.77 13.59
CA ARG A 448 24.38 25.82 14.29
C ARG A 448 23.22 26.39 13.49
N TRP A 449 22.17 26.74 14.19
CA TRP A 449 21.02 27.42 13.64
C TRP A 449 21.20 28.93 13.62
N VAL A 450 20.89 29.57 12.51
CA VAL A 450 20.93 31.02 12.35
C VAL A 450 19.58 31.50 11.83
N LEU A 451 18.90 32.35 12.60
CA LEU A 451 17.61 32.94 12.23
C LEU A 451 17.78 34.45 12.01
N ASN A 452 17.50 34.91 10.79
CA ASN A 452 17.70 36.31 10.38
C ASN A 452 19.08 36.85 10.78
N GLY A 453 20.15 36.06 10.64
CA GLY A 453 21.52 36.43 10.98
C GLY A 453 21.90 36.26 12.46
N SER A 454 20.98 35.91 13.33
CA SER A 454 21.24 35.68 14.77
C SER A 454 21.32 34.18 15.06
N GLU A 455 22.37 33.76 15.78
CA GLU A 455 22.54 32.35 16.15
C GLU A 455 21.53 31.96 17.24
N LEU A 456 20.91 30.79 17.09
CA LEU A 456 19.99 30.21 18.06
C LEU A 456 20.70 29.18 18.93
N PRO A 457 20.32 29.04 20.22
CA PRO A 457 20.85 27.98 21.07
C PRO A 457 20.43 26.62 20.52
N SER A 458 21.40 25.74 20.22
CA SER A 458 21.13 24.39 19.76
C SER A 458 20.86 23.48 20.95
N LEU A 459 19.65 22.87 20.99
CA LEU A 459 19.20 21.94 22.03
C LEU A 459 18.97 20.54 21.50
N GLY A 460 19.95 19.96 20.80
CA GLY A 460 19.87 18.58 20.28
C GLY A 460 19.08 18.43 18.97
N LYS A 461 18.19 17.42 18.88
CA LYS A 461 17.47 17.09 17.64
C LYS A 461 16.41 18.10 17.21
N ALA A 462 15.92 18.94 18.12
CA ALA A 462 14.91 19.95 17.86
C ALA A 462 15.21 21.21 18.66
N THR A 463 15.25 22.36 17.99
CA THR A 463 15.52 23.67 18.62
C THR A 463 14.21 24.44 18.74
N PRO A 464 13.69 24.68 19.96
CA PRO A 464 12.47 25.44 20.17
C PRO A 464 12.72 26.95 19.95
N TRP A 465 11.81 27.58 19.23
CA TRP A 465 11.81 29.02 19.02
C TRP A 465 10.41 29.62 19.29
N THR A 466 10.35 30.75 19.98
CA THR A 466 9.07 31.46 20.25
C THR A 466 8.75 32.37 19.08
N PRO A 467 7.66 32.12 18.33
CA PRO A 467 7.35 32.87 17.13
C PRO A 467 6.86 34.28 17.43
N LYS A 468 7.31 35.23 16.58
CA LYS A 468 6.76 36.58 16.47
C LYS A 468 6.29 36.81 15.04
N ALA A 469 5.29 37.66 14.83
CA ALA A 469 4.83 37.99 13.49
C ALA A 469 5.96 38.60 12.65
N GLY A 470 6.16 38.12 11.43
CA GLY A 470 7.24 38.55 10.55
C GLY A 470 7.64 37.52 9.50
N LYS A 471 8.58 37.93 8.63
CA LYS A 471 9.22 37.04 7.65
C LYS A 471 10.60 36.65 8.16
N TYR A 472 10.92 35.37 8.01
CA TYR A 472 12.12 34.78 8.57
C TYR A 472 12.92 34.02 7.52
N HIS A 473 14.25 34.16 7.64
CA HIS A 473 15.23 33.35 6.95
C HIS A 473 15.97 32.50 8.00
N LEU A 474 15.75 31.20 7.96
CA LEU A 474 16.42 30.24 8.84
C LEU A 474 17.51 29.54 8.03
N ALA A 475 18.73 29.58 8.51
CA ALA A 475 19.88 28.91 7.91
C ALA A 475 20.47 27.88 8.88
N LEU A 476 20.98 26.79 8.33
CA LEU A 476 21.79 25.79 9.01
C LEU A 476 23.25 25.99 8.57
N MET A 477 24.14 26.24 9.47
CA MET A 477 25.55 26.51 9.18
C MET A 477 26.47 25.47 9.83
N ASP A 478 27.62 25.21 9.21
CA ASP A 478 28.66 24.35 9.78
C ASP A 478 29.55 25.12 10.78
N GLY A 479 30.55 24.42 11.34
CA GLY A 479 31.51 25.01 12.27
C GLY A 479 32.42 26.08 11.65
N GLU A 480 32.56 26.11 10.31
CA GLU A 480 33.37 27.05 9.54
C GLU A 480 32.55 28.26 9.07
N GLY A 481 31.23 28.28 9.32
CA GLY A 481 30.34 29.39 8.97
C GLY A 481 29.80 29.31 7.54
N GLN A 482 29.96 28.15 6.86
CA GLN A 482 29.35 27.90 5.57
C GLN A 482 27.89 27.52 5.74
N THR A 483 26.98 28.09 4.93
CA THR A 483 25.56 27.72 4.92
C THR A 483 25.40 26.37 4.26
N LEU A 484 24.86 25.42 5.02
CA LEU A 484 24.56 24.06 4.57
C LEU A 484 23.18 23.97 3.93
N ASP A 485 22.19 24.66 4.53
CA ASP A 485 20.81 24.74 4.01
C ASP A 485 20.13 26.00 4.53
N SER A 486 19.08 26.47 3.83
CA SER A 486 18.29 27.60 4.31
C SER A 486 16.85 27.56 3.82
N VAL A 487 15.95 28.07 4.65
CA VAL A 487 14.52 28.15 4.32
C VAL A 487 13.96 29.53 4.69
N HIS A 488 12.99 30.00 3.90
CA HIS A 488 12.21 31.17 4.23
C HIS A 488 10.82 30.72 4.71
N PHE A 489 10.33 31.35 5.77
CA PHE A 489 8.99 31.14 6.29
C PHE A 489 8.40 32.44 6.82
N GLU A 490 7.09 32.47 7.03
CA GLU A 490 6.36 33.64 7.52
C GLU A 490 5.55 33.26 8.76
N VAL A 491 5.49 34.16 9.73
CA VAL A 491 4.59 34.06 10.89
C VAL A 491 3.57 35.18 10.80
N ARG A 492 2.29 34.86 10.79
CA ARG A 492 1.17 35.79 10.75
C ARG A 492 0.41 35.80 12.06
N GLY A 493 -0.13 36.92 12.44
CA GLY A 493 -0.95 37.15 13.63
C GLY A 493 -0.76 38.57 14.19
N ALA A 494 -1.76 39.07 14.89
CA ALA A 494 -1.65 40.38 15.53
C ALA A 494 -0.65 40.34 16.67
N SER A 495 0.33 41.23 16.68
CA SER A 495 1.11 41.52 17.86
C SER A 495 0.24 42.39 18.80
N VAL A 496 -0.48 41.75 19.71
CA VAL A 496 -1.07 42.50 20.82
C VAL A 496 0.07 42.77 21.79
N ASP A 497 0.68 43.95 21.72
CA ASP A 497 1.53 44.41 22.81
C ASP A 497 0.66 44.60 24.06
N PRO A 498 1.10 44.19 25.24
CA PRO A 498 0.36 44.45 26.47
C PRO A 498 0.18 45.99 26.62
N PRO A 499 -0.99 46.46 27.10
CA PRO A 499 -1.20 47.86 27.34
C PRO A 499 -0.08 48.36 28.26
N GLN A 500 0.60 49.44 27.84
CA GLN A 500 1.51 50.15 28.73
C GLN A 500 0.68 50.64 29.92
N GLU A 501 1.01 50.23 31.13
CA GLU A 501 0.48 50.81 32.34
C GLU A 501 0.86 52.29 32.31
N GLU A 502 -0.10 53.15 31.99
CA GLU A 502 0.03 54.60 32.23
C GLU A 502 0.21 54.78 33.73
N GLY A 503 1.42 55.22 34.12
CA GLY A 503 1.71 55.54 35.48
C GLY A 503 0.80 56.67 35.98
N GLU A 504 -0.06 56.37 36.95
CA GLU A 504 -0.76 57.38 37.71
C GLU A 504 0.25 58.32 38.39
N ALA A 505 0.34 59.53 37.85
CA ALA A 505 1.01 60.61 38.49
C ALA A 505 0.20 60.99 39.75
N LEU A 506 0.73 60.65 40.93
CA LEU A 506 0.27 61.14 42.20
C LEU A 506 0.45 62.71 42.22
N VAL A 507 -0.64 63.43 42.02
CA VAL A 507 -0.72 64.84 42.37
C VAL A 507 -0.88 64.94 43.87
N GLN A 508 0.22 65.28 44.56
CA GLN A 508 0.14 65.92 45.88
C GLN A 508 -0.23 67.36 45.64
N GLY A 509 -1.25 67.83 46.27
CA GLY A 509 -1.63 69.23 46.31
C GLY A 509 -2.62 69.55 47.45
N GLU A 510 -2.14 70.02 48.51
CA GLU A 510 -2.75 70.84 49.60
C GLU A 510 -4.12 70.44 50.17
#